data_464f0ee0c348156964473a51b75a45f3
#
_entry.id   464f0ee0c348156964473a51b75a45f3
#
_cell.length_a   1.000
_cell.length_b   1.000
_cell.length_c   1.000
_cell.angle_alpha   90.00
_cell.angle_beta   90.00
_cell.angle_gamma   90.00
#
_symmetry.space_group_name_H-M   'P 1'
#
loop_
_entity.id
_entity.type
_entity.pdbx_description
1 polymer ?
#
loop_
_entity_poly.entity_id
_entity_poly.type
_entity_poly.pdbx_seq_one_letter_code
_entity_poly.pdbx_strand_id
1 'polypeptide(L)'
;SCLSGGIDSSSIFGAIGAILKNERIAEVGDRPRAFTACYDDASIDESAWARLAAEHTGGEWHTVYPQGDELIADLEDLVYTQDFPFGSTSIYAQYRVMKLAKERGVTVLLDGQGGDELFTGYTPYYTAFFREMLGHGAWRDLAREWRGLKNAPTGKKGVLKGMLIGVLKKHLPRSVKQM
;
A
#
# COMPACT_ATOMS: atom_id res chain seq x y z
N SER A 1 -14.44 -2.44 0.71
CA SER A 1 -13.02 -2.17 0.97
C SER A 1 -12.24 -2.12 -0.33
N CYS A 2 -11.24 -1.26 -0.45
CA CYS A 2 -10.21 -1.44 -1.47
C CYS A 2 -9.39 -2.68 -1.11
N LEU A 3 -9.08 -3.52 -2.09
CA LEU A 3 -8.35 -4.77 -1.88
C LEU A 3 -7.27 -4.91 -2.96
N SER A 4 -6.02 -4.62 -2.60
CA SER A 4 -4.88 -4.75 -3.51
C SER A 4 -4.28 -6.15 -3.55
N GLY A 5 -4.56 -6.97 -2.53
CA GLY A 5 -3.89 -8.25 -2.31
C GLY A 5 -2.70 -8.16 -1.35
N GLY A 6 -2.25 -6.96 -1.00
CA GLY A 6 -1.26 -6.72 0.04
C GLY A 6 -1.77 -7.09 1.44
N ILE A 7 -0.85 -7.26 2.41
CA ILE A 7 -1.17 -7.71 3.77
C ILE A 7 -2.16 -6.77 4.46
N ASP A 8 -1.99 -5.46 4.35
CA ASP A 8 -2.79 -4.47 5.07
C ASP A 8 -4.24 -4.48 4.59
N SER A 9 -4.47 -4.36 3.27
CA SER A 9 -5.81 -4.39 2.70
C SER A 9 -6.51 -5.73 2.93
N SER A 10 -5.78 -6.85 2.82
CA SER A 10 -6.30 -8.19 3.06
C SER A 10 -6.65 -8.41 4.52
N SER A 11 -5.87 -7.84 5.46
CA SER A 11 -6.15 -7.91 6.90
C SER A 11 -7.42 -7.15 7.27
N ILE A 12 -7.61 -5.94 6.71
CA ILE A 12 -8.84 -5.16 6.90
C ILE A 12 -10.04 -5.93 6.35
N PHE A 13 -9.93 -6.46 5.12
CA PHE A 13 -11.01 -7.20 4.49
C PHE A 13 -11.35 -8.49 5.26
N GLY A 14 -10.35 -9.20 5.75
CA GLY A 14 -10.52 -10.36 6.62
C GLY A 14 -11.20 -10.04 7.95
N ALA A 15 -10.85 -8.90 8.57
CA ALA A 15 -11.49 -8.42 9.78
C ALA A 15 -12.97 -8.09 9.55
N ILE A 16 -13.31 -7.41 8.44
CA ILE A 16 -14.72 -7.16 8.06
C ILE A 16 -15.47 -8.49 7.93
N GLY A 17 -14.89 -9.46 7.21
CA GLY A 17 -15.51 -10.79 7.05
C GLY A 17 -15.70 -11.53 8.37
N ALA A 18 -14.76 -11.41 9.31
CA ALA A 18 -14.89 -12.01 10.65
C ALA A 18 -15.99 -11.36 11.48
N ILE A 19 -16.14 -10.04 11.42
CA ILE A 19 -17.21 -9.30 12.11
C ILE A 19 -18.58 -9.73 11.56
N LEU A 20 -18.73 -9.77 10.23
CA LEU A 20 -20.01 -10.14 9.60
C LEU A 20 -20.46 -11.57 9.85
N LYS A 21 -19.57 -12.47 10.25
CA LYS A 21 -19.95 -13.83 10.69
C LYS A 21 -20.72 -13.83 12.02
N ASN A 22 -20.51 -12.83 12.86
CA ASN A 22 -21.05 -12.75 14.21
C ASN A 22 -22.08 -11.62 14.36
N GLU A 23 -22.02 -10.61 13.50
CA GLU A 23 -22.82 -9.39 13.59
C GLU A 23 -23.42 -9.05 12.22
N ARG A 24 -24.70 -8.65 12.21
CA ARG A 24 -25.33 -8.13 11.01
C ARG A 24 -25.22 -6.62 11.02
N ILE A 25 -24.49 -6.08 10.03
CA ILE A 25 -24.31 -4.63 9.86
C ILE A 25 -25.10 -4.22 8.62
N ALA A 26 -26.18 -3.48 8.81
CA ALA A 26 -27.12 -3.13 7.75
C ALA A 26 -26.45 -2.36 6.60
N GLU A 27 -25.51 -1.49 6.93
CA GLU A 27 -24.78 -0.65 5.96
C GLU A 27 -23.79 -1.44 5.09
N VAL A 28 -23.34 -2.61 5.57
CA VAL A 28 -22.41 -3.48 4.83
C VAL A 28 -23.17 -4.53 4.01
N GLY A 29 -24.32 -4.94 4.50
CA GLY A 29 -25.12 -6.03 3.94
C GLY A 29 -24.64 -7.42 4.39
N ASP A 30 -25.03 -8.46 3.66
CA ASP A 30 -24.78 -9.85 4.04
C ASP A 30 -23.35 -10.32 3.70
N ARG A 31 -22.64 -9.61 2.82
CA ARG A 31 -21.28 -9.96 2.36
C ARG A 31 -20.41 -8.72 2.23
N PRO A 32 -19.13 -8.80 2.62
CA PRO A 32 -18.21 -7.70 2.38
C PRO A 32 -17.94 -7.56 0.89
N ARG A 33 -17.83 -6.31 0.40
CA ARG A 33 -17.52 -6.00 -0.99
C ARG A 33 -16.08 -5.49 -1.13
N ALA A 34 -15.33 -6.11 -2.03
CA ALA A 34 -13.96 -5.77 -2.38
C ALA A 34 -13.88 -5.15 -3.77
N PHE A 35 -13.02 -4.15 -3.92
CA PHE A 35 -12.76 -3.44 -5.18
C PHE A 35 -11.27 -3.42 -5.47
N THR A 36 -10.86 -3.89 -6.64
CA THR A 36 -9.46 -4.11 -7.01
C THR A 36 -9.16 -3.51 -8.38
N ALA A 37 -8.06 -2.77 -8.49
CA ALA A 37 -7.46 -2.46 -9.79
C ALA A 37 -6.60 -3.65 -10.22
N CYS A 38 -6.84 -4.15 -11.43
CA CYS A 38 -6.11 -5.25 -12.05
C CYS A 38 -5.31 -4.73 -13.25
N TYR A 39 -4.23 -5.42 -13.59
CA TYR A 39 -3.36 -5.02 -14.69
C TYR A 39 -3.04 -6.20 -15.59
N ASP A 40 -2.85 -5.93 -16.89
CA ASP A 40 -2.44 -6.95 -17.87
C ASP A 40 -0.97 -7.37 -17.67
N ASP A 41 -0.16 -6.48 -17.06
CA ASP A 41 1.24 -6.75 -16.73
C ASP A 41 1.35 -7.54 -15.42
N ALA A 42 1.64 -8.83 -15.54
CA ALA A 42 1.79 -9.74 -14.40
C ALA A 42 2.91 -9.34 -13.42
N SER A 43 3.82 -8.43 -13.79
CA SER A 43 4.89 -7.95 -12.89
C SER A 43 4.39 -6.98 -11.83
N ILE A 44 3.23 -6.35 -12.05
CA ILE A 44 2.60 -5.38 -11.15
C ILE A 44 1.18 -5.80 -10.72
N ASP A 45 0.64 -6.86 -11.32
CA ASP A 45 -0.71 -7.33 -10.99
C ASP A 45 -0.71 -8.22 -9.75
N GLU A 46 -1.40 -7.77 -8.71
CA GLU A 46 -1.59 -8.50 -7.46
C GLU A 46 -3.01 -9.09 -7.33
N SER A 47 -3.81 -9.04 -8.39
CA SER A 47 -5.22 -9.44 -8.40
C SER A 47 -5.45 -10.88 -7.94
N ALA A 48 -4.50 -11.79 -8.18
CA ALA A 48 -4.57 -13.17 -7.71
C ALA A 48 -4.64 -13.27 -6.18
N TRP A 49 -3.89 -12.43 -5.46
CA TRP A 49 -3.92 -12.37 -3.99
C TRP A 49 -5.21 -11.71 -3.48
N ALA A 50 -5.65 -10.65 -4.15
CA ALA A 50 -6.92 -10.00 -3.84
C ALA A 50 -8.09 -10.96 -4.00
N ARG A 51 -8.12 -11.73 -5.08
CA ARG A 51 -9.11 -12.77 -5.34
C ARG A 51 -9.12 -13.83 -4.23
N LEU A 52 -7.94 -14.34 -3.86
CA LEU A 52 -7.81 -15.34 -2.80
C LEU A 52 -8.37 -14.82 -1.46
N ALA A 53 -8.08 -13.57 -1.10
CA ALA A 53 -8.60 -12.95 0.10
C ALA A 53 -10.13 -12.79 0.04
N ALA A 54 -10.68 -12.40 -1.11
CA ALA A 54 -12.11 -12.27 -1.33
C ALA A 54 -12.83 -13.63 -1.22
N GLU A 55 -12.30 -14.67 -1.86
CA GLU A 55 -12.83 -16.02 -1.80
C GLU A 55 -12.80 -16.59 -0.36
N HIS A 56 -11.70 -16.38 0.37
CA HIS A 56 -11.55 -16.84 1.75
C HIS A 56 -12.57 -16.19 2.70
N THR A 57 -12.90 -14.94 2.49
CA THR A 57 -13.88 -14.20 3.31
C THR A 57 -15.33 -14.43 2.88
N GLY A 58 -15.55 -15.03 1.71
CA GLY A 58 -16.88 -15.16 1.10
C GLY A 58 -17.43 -13.83 0.59
N GLY A 59 -16.56 -12.86 0.32
CA GLY A 59 -16.93 -11.53 -0.15
C GLY A 59 -17.24 -11.46 -1.65
N GLU A 60 -17.92 -10.39 -2.04
CA GLU A 60 -18.11 -10.02 -3.44
C GLU A 60 -16.85 -9.29 -3.95
N TRP A 61 -16.31 -9.73 -5.08
CA TRP A 61 -15.11 -9.15 -5.65
C TRP A 61 -15.41 -8.45 -6.98
N HIS A 62 -15.11 -7.16 -7.03
CA HIS A 62 -15.29 -6.29 -8.19
C HIS A 62 -13.94 -5.78 -8.68
N THR A 63 -13.72 -5.83 -9.98
CA THR A 63 -12.45 -5.46 -10.61
C THR A 63 -12.60 -4.34 -11.61
N VAL A 64 -11.56 -3.53 -11.77
CA VAL A 64 -11.41 -2.55 -12.84
C VAL A 64 -10.01 -2.67 -13.44
N TYR A 65 -9.89 -2.46 -14.73
CA TYR A 65 -8.62 -2.48 -15.48
C TYR A 65 -8.33 -1.06 -15.97
N PRO A 66 -7.57 -0.24 -15.23
CA PRO A 66 -7.24 1.12 -15.65
C PRO A 66 -6.38 1.10 -16.92
N GLN A 67 -6.83 1.77 -18.00
CA GLN A 67 -6.11 1.86 -19.27
C GLN A 67 -5.56 3.26 -19.49
N GLY A 68 -4.46 3.37 -20.26
CA GLY A 68 -3.79 4.65 -20.49
C GLY A 68 -4.58 5.65 -21.33
N ASP A 69 -5.37 5.18 -22.27
CA ASP A 69 -6.29 6.00 -23.08
C ASP A 69 -7.46 6.53 -22.26
N GLU A 70 -7.99 5.71 -21.34
CA GLU A 70 -9.03 6.13 -20.40
C GLU A 70 -8.53 7.19 -19.42
N LEU A 71 -7.24 7.15 -19.02
CA LEU A 71 -6.64 8.19 -18.17
C LEU A 71 -6.73 9.57 -18.83
N ILE A 72 -6.49 9.64 -20.14
CA ILE A 72 -6.59 10.91 -20.89
C ILE A 72 -8.03 11.41 -20.90
N ALA A 73 -8.99 10.51 -21.11
CA ALA A 73 -10.42 10.85 -21.12
C ALA A 73 -10.93 11.27 -19.72
N ASP A 74 -10.47 10.63 -18.68
CA ASP A 74 -10.86 10.91 -17.29
C ASP A 74 -10.05 12.07 -16.64
N LEU A 75 -9.05 12.65 -17.34
CA LEU A 75 -8.05 13.54 -16.72
C LEU A 75 -8.68 14.78 -16.07
N GLU A 76 -9.65 15.40 -16.70
CA GLU A 76 -10.31 16.59 -16.17
C GLU A 76 -11.05 16.29 -14.87
N ASP A 77 -11.84 15.21 -14.86
CA ASP A 77 -12.56 14.73 -13.67
C ASP A 77 -11.61 14.31 -12.55
N LEU A 78 -10.51 13.66 -12.92
CA LEU A 78 -9.49 13.23 -11.97
C LEU A 78 -8.83 14.43 -11.29
N VAL A 79 -8.40 15.44 -12.05
CA VAL A 79 -7.79 16.67 -11.52
C VAL A 79 -8.77 17.42 -10.64
N TYR A 80 -10.01 17.54 -11.08
CA TYR A 80 -11.08 18.17 -10.29
C TYR A 80 -11.32 17.44 -8.96
N THR A 81 -11.38 16.11 -8.99
CA THR A 81 -11.63 15.28 -7.81
C THR A 81 -10.47 15.30 -6.82
N GLN A 82 -9.23 15.35 -7.32
CA GLN A 82 -8.03 15.40 -6.48
C GLN A 82 -7.80 16.76 -5.83
N ASP A 83 -8.31 17.82 -6.46
CA ASP A 83 -8.18 19.21 -5.98
C ASP A 83 -6.74 19.69 -5.77
N PHE A 84 -5.75 18.85 -6.12
CA PHE A 84 -4.33 19.08 -5.93
C PHE A 84 -3.49 18.33 -6.98
N PRO A 85 -2.34 18.87 -7.44
CA PRO A 85 -1.45 18.18 -8.35
C PRO A 85 -0.94 16.85 -7.76
N PHE A 86 -0.92 15.81 -8.57
CA PHE A 86 -0.45 14.48 -8.17
C PHE A 86 0.72 14.03 -9.07
N GLY A 87 1.63 13.24 -8.51
CA GLY A 87 2.88 12.84 -9.17
C GLY A 87 2.96 11.36 -9.59
N SER A 88 1.86 10.61 -9.49
CA SER A 88 1.87 9.18 -9.77
C SER A 88 0.58 8.70 -10.41
N THR A 89 0.70 7.78 -11.38
CA THR A 89 -0.45 7.11 -12.02
C THR A 89 -1.19 6.15 -11.08
N SER A 90 -0.62 5.81 -9.93
CA SER A 90 -1.32 5.05 -8.88
C SER A 90 -2.57 5.77 -8.37
N ILE A 91 -2.56 7.11 -8.40
CA ILE A 91 -3.74 7.94 -8.06
C ILE A 91 -4.88 7.68 -9.04
N TYR A 92 -4.59 7.49 -10.33
CA TYR A 92 -5.60 7.14 -11.31
C TYR A 92 -6.20 5.77 -11.07
N ALA A 93 -5.38 4.78 -10.74
CA ALA A 93 -5.87 3.46 -10.39
C ALA A 93 -6.84 3.51 -9.19
N GLN A 94 -6.48 4.27 -8.15
CA GLN A 94 -7.36 4.49 -7.00
C GLN A 94 -8.65 5.21 -7.38
N TYR A 95 -8.58 6.25 -8.21
CA TYR A 95 -9.76 6.95 -8.75
C TYR A 95 -10.72 5.98 -9.45
N ARG A 96 -10.22 5.08 -10.31
CA ARG A 96 -11.03 4.08 -11.02
C ARG A 96 -11.69 3.08 -10.05
N VAL A 97 -10.97 2.67 -9.00
CA VAL A 97 -11.53 1.82 -7.93
C VAL A 97 -12.65 2.54 -7.18
N MET A 98 -12.45 3.82 -6.81
CA MET A 98 -13.47 4.63 -6.15
C MET A 98 -14.70 4.86 -7.04
N LYS A 99 -14.49 5.11 -8.33
CA LYS A 99 -15.56 5.25 -9.33
C LYS A 99 -16.38 3.97 -9.44
N LEU A 100 -15.72 2.80 -9.55
CA LEU A 100 -16.38 1.50 -9.55
C LEU A 100 -17.19 1.25 -8.27
N ALA A 101 -16.65 1.59 -7.11
CA ALA A 101 -17.34 1.44 -5.83
C ALA A 101 -18.62 2.30 -5.78
N LYS A 102 -18.53 3.54 -6.24
CA LYS A 102 -19.68 4.45 -6.36
C LYS A 102 -20.75 3.89 -7.30
N GLU A 103 -20.37 3.37 -8.46
CA GLU A 103 -21.28 2.72 -9.43
C GLU A 103 -21.99 1.50 -8.82
N ARG A 104 -21.36 0.83 -7.87
CA ARG A 104 -21.92 -0.30 -7.10
C ARG A 104 -22.66 0.14 -5.84
N GLY A 105 -22.93 1.44 -5.67
CA GLY A 105 -23.69 1.99 -4.55
C GLY A 105 -22.95 1.96 -3.21
N VAL A 106 -21.61 1.90 -3.22
CA VAL A 106 -20.80 1.95 -2.00
C VAL A 106 -20.29 3.37 -1.79
N THR A 107 -20.68 3.97 -0.67
CA THR A 107 -20.35 5.37 -0.34
C THR A 107 -19.08 5.48 0.52
N VAL A 108 -18.80 4.48 1.36
CA VAL A 108 -17.65 4.47 2.27
C VAL A 108 -16.81 3.24 2.02
N LEU A 109 -15.52 3.43 1.84
CA LEU A 109 -14.53 2.36 1.70
C LEU A 109 -13.57 2.38 2.89
N LEU A 110 -13.20 1.19 3.35
CA LEU A 110 -12.05 1.00 4.22
C LEU A 110 -10.85 0.63 3.35
N ASP A 111 -9.70 1.24 3.64
CA ASP A 111 -8.48 1.09 2.84
C ASP A 111 -7.29 0.72 3.71
N GLY A 112 -6.30 0.04 3.13
CA GLY A 112 -5.02 -0.29 3.74
C GLY A 112 -4.00 0.85 3.74
N GLN A 113 -4.35 2.01 3.17
CA GLN A 113 -3.46 3.18 3.15
C GLN A 113 -3.11 3.62 4.58
N GLY A 114 -1.83 3.91 4.81
CA GLY A 114 -1.29 4.20 6.14
C GLY A 114 -0.80 2.97 6.91
N GLY A 115 -1.03 1.75 6.42
CA GLY A 115 -0.53 0.52 7.04
C GLY A 115 1.00 0.47 7.08
N ASP A 116 1.65 0.76 5.96
CA ASP A 116 3.12 0.79 5.87
C ASP A 116 3.75 1.84 6.80
N GLU A 117 3.08 2.96 7.02
CA GLU A 117 3.52 4.01 7.95
C GLU A 117 3.45 3.53 9.41
N LEU A 118 2.43 2.76 9.75
CA LEU A 118 2.23 2.23 11.11
C LEU A 118 3.11 1.01 11.39
N PHE A 119 3.26 0.12 10.40
CA PHE A 119 3.92 -1.18 10.57
C PHE A 119 5.31 -1.24 9.95
N THR A 120 5.90 -0.09 9.59
CA THR A 120 7.26 0.02 9.04
C THR A 120 7.46 -0.76 7.72
N GLY A 121 6.48 -0.78 6.84
CA GLY A 121 6.53 -1.49 5.56
C GLY A 121 7.56 -0.94 4.57
N TYR A 122 7.90 0.35 4.67
CA TYR A 122 8.84 0.97 3.74
C TYR A 122 10.31 0.71 4.08
N THR A 123 11.09 0.35 3.07
CA THR A 123 12.55 0.18 3.17
C THR A 123 13.31 1.30 3.86
N PRO A 124 13.01 2.61 3.67
CA PRO A 124 13.69 3.70 4.35
C PRO A 124 13.60 3.66 5.88
N TYR A 125 12.53 3.08 6.44
CA TYR A 125 12.37 2.97 7.89
C TYR A 125 13.43 2.06 8.52
N TYR A 126 13.78 0.95 7.89
CA TYR A 126 14.86 0.09 8.35
C TYR A 126 16.18 0.86 8.43
N THR A 127 16.47 1.67 7.42
CA THR A 127 17.69 2.48 7.39
C THR A 127 17.71 3.50 8.52
N ALA A 128 16.60 4.19 8.79
CA ALA A 128 16.47 5.16 9.87
C ALA A 128 16.66 4.47 11.24
N PHE A 129 15.96 3.36 11.45
CA PHE A 129 16.01 2.55 12.66
C PHE A 129 17.44 2.07 13.02
N PHE A 130 18.14 1.50 12.03
CA PHE A 130 19.52 1.05 12.27
C PHE A 130 20.50 2.21 12.52
N ARG A 131 20.30 3.36 11.89
CA ARG A 131 21.09 4.56 12.15
C ARG A 131 20.87 5.09 13.56
N GLU A 132 19.66 5.09 14.05
CA GLU A 132 19.32 5.50 15.40
C GLU A 132 19.97 4.57 16.44
N MET A 133 19.86 3.25 16.27
CA MET A 133 20.53 2.28 17.13
C MET A 133 22.05 2.50 17.21
N LEU A 134 22.68 2.78 16.07
CA LEU A 134 24.12 3.11 16.03
C LEU A 134 24.41 4.40 16.81
N GLY A 135 23.57 5.43 16.66
CA GLY A 135 23.72 6.71 17.35
C GLY A 135 23.60 6.60 18.87
N HIS A 136 22.78 5.68 19.35
CA HIS A 136 22.57 5.43 20.78
C HIS A 136 23.50 4.35 21.37
N GLY A 137 24.40 3.76 20.57
CA GLY A 137 25.30 2.69 21.03
C GLY A 137 24.59 1.40 21.44
N ALA A 138 23.40 1.14 20.92
CA ALA A 138 22.59 -0.04 21.25
C ALA A 138 23.10 -1.32 20.54
N TRP A 139 24.37 -1.68 20.77
CA TRP A 139 25.07 -2.72 20.02
C TRP A 139 24.44 -4.12 20.11
N ARG A 140 23.86 -4.47 21.28
CA ARG A 140 23.20 -5.77 21.49
C ARG A 140 21.92 -5.86 20.64
N ASP A 141 21.11 -4.82 20.65
CA ASP A 141 19.88 -4.77 19.90
C ASP A 141 20.18 -4.67 18.40
N LEU A 142 21.15 -3.86 18.01
CA LEU A 142 21.65 -3.80 16.64
C LEU A 142 22.04 -5.19 16.10
N ALA A 143 22.80 -5.98 16.89
CA ALA A 143 23.21 -7.32 16.49
C ALA A 143 22.03 -8.29 16.38
N ARG A 144 21.01 -8.16 17.25
CA ARG A 144 19.80 -8.96 17.22
C ARG A 144 18.99 -8.66 15.95
N GLU A 145 18.68 -7.40 15.74
CA GLU A 145 17.86 -6.95 14.60
C GLU A 145 18.58 -7.19 13.26
N TRP A 146 19.91 -7.00 13.23
CA TRP A 146 20.71 -7.31 12.04
C TRP A 146 20.63 -8.78 11.62
N ARG A 147 20.52 -9.70 12.59
CA ARG A 147 20.29 -11.12 12.28
C ARG A 147 18.92 -11.36 11.67
N GLY A 148 17.88 -10.68 12.17
CA GLY A 148 16.51 -10.75 11.69
C GLY A 148 16.32 -10.27 10.24
N LEU A 149 17.19 -9.38 9.75
CA LEU A 149 17.14 -8.86 8.38
C LEU A 149 17.28 -9.92 7.27
N LYS A 150 17.63 -11.16 7.59
CA LYS A 150 17.69 -12.23 6.58
C LYS A 150 16.35 -12.46 5.86
N ASN A 151 15.26 -12.23 6.56
CA ASN A 151 13.89 -12.45 6.09
C ASN A 151 13.18 -11.16 5.68
N ALA A 152 13.84 -10.00 5.80
CA ALA A 152 13.26 -8.72 5.41
C ALA A 152 13.33 -8.52 3.88
N PRO A 153 12.31 -7.93 3.25
CA PRO A 153 12.28 -7.69 1.81
C PRO A 153 13.50 -6.93 1.30
N THR A 154 13.98 -5.98 2.09
CA THR A 154 15.15 -5.14 1.77
C THR A 154 16.48 -5.89 1.92
N GLY A 155 16.54 -6.87 2.81
CA GLY A 155 17.75 -7.59 3.17
C GLY A 155 18.88 -6.69 3.71
N LYS A 156 19.96 -7.31 4.15
CA LYS A 156 21.12 -6.59 4.72
C LYS A 156 21.79 -5.62 3.75
N LYS A 157 21.85 -5.99 2.46
CA LYS A 157 22.47 -5.16 1.42
C LYS A 157 21.72 -3.85 1.19
N GLY A 158 20.39 -3.90 1.19
CA GLY A 158 19.56 -2.70 1.02
C GLY A 158 19.69 -1.73 2.18
N VAL A 159 19.70 -2.23 3.42
CA VAL A 159 19.91 -1.40 4.62
C VAL A 159 21.28 -0.74 4.59
N LEU A 160 22.36 -1.51 4.31
CA LEU A 160 23.72 -0.96 4.19
C LEU A 160 23.82 0.12 3.13
N LYS A 161 23.26 -0.14 1.95
CA LYS A 161 23.23 0.86 0.85
C LYS A 161 22.50 2.14 1.29
N GLY A 162 21.34 2.02 1.94
CA GLY A 162 20.59 3.16 2.44
C GLY A 162 21.34 3.95 3.51
N MET A 163 22.03 3.26 4.44
CA MET A 163 22.87 3.90 5.45
C MET A 163 24.03 4.67 4.81
N LEU A 164 24.73 4.08 3.83
CA LEU A 164 25.85 4.70 3.12
C LEU A 164 25.39 5.95 2.35
N ILE A 165 24.28 5.85 1.61
CA ILE A 165 23.68 7.00 0.91
C ILE A 165 23.30 8.10 1.89
N GLY A 166 22.75 7.75 3.06
CA GLY A 166 22.39 8.71 4.09
C GLY A 166 23.59 9.48 4.67
N VAL A 167 24.73 8.80 4.85
CA VAL A 167 25.98 9.43 5.25
C VAL A 167 26.53 10.34 4.15
N LEU A 168 26.57 9.87 2.91
CA LEU A 168 27.01 10.68 1.77
C LEU A 168 26.15 11.92 1.59
N LYS A 169 24.82 11.79 1.65
CA LYS A 169 23.91 12.95 1.55
C LYS A 169 24.11 13.98 2.66
N LYS A 170 24.55 13.57 3.86
CA LYS A 170 24.84 14.52 4.94
C LYS A 170 26.01 15.44 4.60
N HIS A 171 26.99 14.96 3.85
CA HIS A 171 28.20 15.68 3.49
C HIS A 171 28.12 16.40 2.14
N LEU A 172 27.05 16.21 1.36
CA LEU A 172 26.84 16.91 0.10
C LEU A 172 26.41 18.38 0.31
N PRO A 173 26.92 19.33 -0.51
CA PRO A 173 26.46 20.72 -0.49
C PRO A 173 24.94 20.81 -0.71
N ARG A 174 24.32 21.86 -0.13
CA ARG A 174 22.87 22.09 -0.25
C ARG A 174 22.37 22.14 -1.71
N SER A 175 23.17 22.66 -2.62
CA SER A 175 22.86 22.74 -4.05
C SER A 175 22.66 21.38 -4.75
N VAL A 176 23.27 20.31 -4.23
CA VAL A 176 23.16 18.95 -4.80
C VAL A 176 22.05 18.11 -4.11
N LYS A 177 21.56 18.57 -2.96
CA LYS A 177 20.49 17.88 -2.21
C LYS A 177 19.09 18.11 -2.77
N GLN A 178 18.93 19.11 -3.65
CA GLN A 178 17.64 19.53 -4.22
C GLN A 178 17.41 19.02 -5.66
N MET A 179 18.37 18.33 -6.25
CA MET A 179 18.21 17.58 -7.49
C MET A 179 17.86 16.12 -7.19
#